data_ef46b6c4784b05a57225ebd79d4ee890
#
_entry.id   ef46b6c4784b05a57225ebd79d4ee890
#
_cell.length_a   1.000
_cell.length_b   1.000
_cell.length_c   1.000
_cell.angle_alpha   90.00
_cell.angle_beta   90.00
_cell.angle_gamma   90.00
#
_symmetry.space_group_name_H-M   'P 1'
#
loop_
_entity.id
_entity.type
_entity.pdbx_description
1 polymer ?
#
loop_
_entity_poly.entity_id
_entity_poly.type
_entity_poly.pdbx_seq_one_letter_code
_entity_poly.pdbx_strand_id
1 'polypeptide(L)'
;MAFSPLRRFLLAALLWLPFAFFVWFFFAGPLVWPVIALVRFVLLTAWPQLFTAVSQGADLLDVQGRVLEHLPYLMQLSTTVMVDVAEPGAAPRFGMIEPTVNPMVYGYALPLFAGLVLATPVSGRWRLAQLAVGIPLIWIAQAFGVIGESLKIVLIDAGPVGAEAAARAGLSLNLIALCYQFGYLILPSLVPAVLWIVCNRTFIELLIRRDNVEPVAARRVEAPPDGDG
;
A
#
# COMPACT_ATOMS: atom_id res chain seq x y z
N MET A 1 -5.58 39.11 7.53
CA MET A 1 -5.97 38.34 6.32
C MET A 1 -6.27 36.89 6.75
N ALA A 2 -7.53 36.43 6.67
CA ALA A 2 -7.88 35.07 6.99
C ALA A 2 -7.56 34.20 5.76
N PHE A 3 -6.74 33.16 5.95
CA PHE A 3 -6.46 32.18 4.88
C PHE A 3 -7.74 31.48 4.44
N SER A 4 -7.89 31.20 3.14
CA SER A 4 -8.98 30.39 2.61
C SER A 4 -8.94 28.99 3.23
N PRO A 5 -10.10 28.29 3.37
CA PRO A 5 -10.13 26.94 3.93
C PRO A 5 -9.23 25.96 3.17
N LEU A 6 -9.18 26.08 1.84
CA LEU A 6 -8.30 25.29 0.98
C LEU A 6 -6.81 25.49 1.34
N ARG A 7 -6.40 26.76 1.49
CA ARG A 7 -5.00 27.09 1.84
C ARG A 7 -4.63 26.55 3.23
N ARG A 8 -5.57 26.63 4.20
CA ARG A 8 -5.35 26.01 5.54
C ARG A 8 -5.20 24.51 5.45
N PHE A 9 -6.04 23.85 4.67
CA PHE A 9 -5.96 22.40 4.45
C PHE A 9 -4.63 22.02 3.77
N LEU A 10 -4.23 22.72 2.71
CA LEU A 10 -2.97 22.46 2.00
C LEU A 10 -1.74 22.63 2.90
N LEU A 11 -1.72 23.69 3.73
CA LEU A 11 -0.64 23.91 4.70
C LEU A 11 -0.62 22.82 5.78
N ALA A 12 -1.79 22.39 6.25
CA ALA A 12 -1.90 21.28 7.19
C ALA A 12 -1.45 19.95 6.54
N ALA A 13 -1.85 19.69 5.29
CA ALA A 13 -1.42 18.50 4.55
C ALA A 13 0.09 18.48 4.34
N LEU A 14 0.70 19.64 3.99
CA LEU A 14 2.14 19.78 3.85
C LEU A 14 2.91 19.45 5.15
N LEU A 15 2.30 19.67 6.31
CA LEU A 15 2.88 19.32 7.61
C LEU A 15 2.60 17.86 7.99
N TRP A 16 1.35 17.41 7.88
CA TRP A 16 0.93 16.11 8.38
C TRP A 16 1.34 14.94 7.49
N LEU A 17 1.45 15.13 6.17
CA LEU A 17 1.90 14.05 5.27
C LEU A 17 3.35 13.63 5.56
N PRO A 18 4.35 14.52 5.55
CA PRO A 18 5.73 14.11 5.87
C PRO A 18 5.84 13.49 7.27
N PHE A 19 5.11 14.04 8.25
CA PHE A 19 5.09 13.50 9.61
C PHE A 19 4.50 12.08 9.65
N ALA A 20 3.38 11.83 8.95
CA ALA A 20 2.77 10.51 8.87
C ALA A 20 3.69 9.50 8.18
N PHE A 21 4.40 9.91 7.11
CA PHE A 21 5.39 9.07 6.43
C PHE A 21 6.59 8.76 7.33
N PHE A 22 7.08 9.73 8.10
CA PHE A 22 8.15 9.52 9.06
C PHE A 22 7.75 8.50 10.13
N VAL A 23 6.57 8.67 10.75
CA VAL A 23 6.04 7.73 11.75
C VAL A 23 5.87 6.33 11.15
N TRP A 24 5.29 6.23 9.96
CA TRP A 24 5.09 4.96 9.26
C TRP A 24 6.43 4.25 8.98
N PHE A 25 7.43 4.97 8.52
CA PHE A 25 8.75 4.38 8.25
C PHE A 25 9.44 3.92 9.54
N PHE A 26 9.37 4.74 10.59
CA PHE A 26 9.98 4.42 11.89
C PHE A 26 9.34 3.20 12.56
N PHE A 27 8.02 3.06 12.44
CA PHE A 27 7.25 1.93 12.98
C PHE A 27 6.91 0.87 11.92
N ALA A 28 7.73 0.69 10.91
CA ALA A 28 7.48 -0.21 9.79
C ALA A 28 7.17 -1.64 10.23
N GLY A 29 7.99 -2.24 11.09
CA GLY A 29 7.80 -3.61 11.58
C GLY A 29 6.43 -3.85 12.25
N PRO A 30 6.06 -3.09 13.31
CA PRO A 30 4.74 -3.21 13.93
C PRO A 30 3.57 -2.94 12.99
N LEU A 31 3.70 -1.98 12.05
CA LEU A 31 2.61 -1.61 11.14
C LEU A 31 2.38 -2.64 10.03
N VAL A 32 3.42 -3.38 9.65
CA VAL A 32 3.35 -4.45 8.64
C VAL A 32 2.85 -5.78 9.24
N TRP A 33 3.00 -5.98 10.56
CA TRP A 33 2.61 -7.21 11.23
C TRP A 33 1.16 -7.68 10.93
N PRO A 34 0.12 -6.81 10.99
CA PRO A 34 -1.25 -7.26 10.68
C PRO A 34 -1.40 -7.71 9.23
N VAL A 35 -0.68 -7.06 8.31
CA VAL A 35 -0.69 -7.43 6.89
C VAL A 35 -0.06 -8.80 6.70
N ILE A 36 1.12 -9.04 7.29
CA ILE A 36 1.80 -10.35 7.20
C ILE A 36 0.94 -11.45 7.84
N ALA A 37 0.28 -11.17 8.96
CA ALA A 37 -0.63 -12.13 9.59
C ALA A 37 -1.80 -12.50 8.67
N LEU A 38 -2.39 -11.52 7.97
CA LEU A 38 -3.46 -11.75 6.99
C LEU A 38 -2.95 -12.51 5.77
N VAL A 39 -1.79 -12.13 5.22
CA VAL A 39 -1.16 -12.84 4.10
C VAL A 39 -0.85 -14.28 4.47
N ARG A 40 -0.26 -14.52 5.64
CA ARG A 40 0.01 -15.87 6.19
C ARG A 40 -1.26 -16.70 6.23
N PHE A 41 -2.32 -16.15 6.81
CA PHE A 41 -3.61 -16.85 6.90
C PHE A 41 -4.12 -17.24 5.51
N VAL A 42 -4.11 -16.31 4.56
CA VAL A 42 -4.63 -16.58 3.21
C VAL A 42 -3.75 -17.59 2.46
N LEU A 43 -2.43 -17.38 2.40
CA LEU A 43 -1.53 -18.25 1.64
C LEU A 43 -1.52 -19.69 2.16
N LEU A 44 -1.45 -19.87 3.49
CA LEU A 44 -1.41 -21.20 4.09
C LEU A 44 -2.77 -21.90 4.09
N THR A 45 -3.88 -21.18 3.98
CA THR A 45 -5.23 -21.77 3.92
C THR A 45 -5.67 -22.06 2.49
N ALA A 46 -5.42 -21.10 1.56
CA ALA A 46 -5.88 -21.26 0.19
C ALA A 46 -4.94 -22.13 -0.66
N TRP A 47 -3.63 -22.08 -0.40
CA TRP A 47 -2.61 -22.81 -1.18
C TRP A 47 -1.58 -23.52 -0.30
N PRO A 48 -1.99 -24.41 0.63
CA PRO A 48 -1.08 -25.15 1.50
C PRO A 48 -0.11 -26.07 0.72
N GLN A 49 -0.47 -26.42 -0.51
CA GLN A 49 0.39 -27.18 -1.42
C GLN A 49 1.53 -26.38 -2.03
N LEU A 50 1.47 -25.04 -1.98
CA LEU A 50 2.51 -24.16 -2.51
C LEU A 50 3.36 -23.52 -1.41
N PHE A 51 2.74 -23.15 -0.29
CA PHE A 51 3.37 -22.42 0.81
C PHE A 51 3.36 -23.25 2.08
N THR A 52 4.52 -23.40 2.71
CA THR A 52 4.69 -24.15 3.96
C THR A 52 4.81 -23.25 5.18
N ALA A 53 5.44 -22.08 5.02
CA ALA A 53 5.57 -21.11 6.09
C ALA A 53 5.60 -19.67 5.55
N VAL A 54 5.17 -18.74 6.39
CA VAL A 54 5.27 -17.29 6.19
C VAL A 54 5.74 -16.68 7.50
N SER A 55 6.91 -16.04 7.49
CA SER A 55 7.50 -15.40 8.67
C SER A 55 7.67 -13.91 8.44
N GLN A 56 7.63 -13.15 9.54
CA GLN A 56 8.00 -11.76 9.57
C GLN A 56 9.47 -11.62 9.97
N GLY A 57 10.17 -10.70 9.33
CA GLY A 57 11.61 -10.50 9.47
C GLY A 57 12.39 -11.36 8.47
N ALA A 58 13.39 -10.76 7.87
CA ALA A 58 14.36 -11.45 7.03
C ALA A 58 15.73 -10.85 7.28
N ASP A 59 16.74 -11.70 7.16
CA ASP A 59 18.14 -11.29 7.30
C ASP A 59 18.70 -10.91 5.92
N LEU A 60 19.31 -9.73 5.84
CA LEU A 60 20.11 -9.34 4.70
C LEU A 60 21.48 -10.00 4.85
N LEU A 61 21.82 -10.85 3.89
CA LEU A 61 23.10 -11.58 3.88
C LEU A 61 24.11 -10.91 2.94
N ASP A 62 25.38 -10.94 3.31
CA ASP A 62 26.48 -10.58 2.39
C ASP A 62 26.77 -11.73 1.41
N VAL A 63 27.72 -11.49 0.49
CA VAL A 63 28.14 -12.48 -0.52
C VAL A 63 28.75 -13.74 0.12
N GLN A 64 29.21 -13.65 1.38
CA GLN A 64 29.75 -14.75 2.16
C GLN A 64 28.72 -15.44 3.07
N GLY A 65 27.43 -15.03 2.99
CA GLY A 65 26.35 -15.60 3.81
C GLY A 65 26.32 -15.09 5.25
N ARG A 66 27.02 -13.99 5.60
CA ARG A 66 26.96 -13.39 6.91
C ARG A 66 25.81 -12.41 7.01
N VAL A 67 25.09 -12.43 8.13
CA VAL A 67 24.00 -11.50 8.39
C VAL A 67 24.57 -10.08 8.53
N LEU A 68 24.17 -9.20 7.61
CA LEU A 68 24.49 -7.77 7.66
C LEU A 68 23.49 -7.01 8.53
N GLU A 69 22.21 -7.28 8.35
CA GLU A 69 21.13 -6.58 9.04
C GLU A 69 19.89 -7.47 9.12
N HIS A 70 19.16 -7.36 10.22
CA HIS A 70 17.83 -7.97 10.36
C HIS A 70 16.76 -6.92 10.07
N LEU A 71 15.93 -7.16 9.04
CA LEU A 71 14.90 -6.25 8.58
C LEU A 71 13.51 -6.71 9.04
N PRO A 72 12.96 -6.14 10.12
CA PRO A 72 11.73 -6.63 10.76
C PRO A 72 10.45 -6.37 9.96
N TYR A 73 10.52 -5.58 8.91
CA TYR A 73 9.39 -5.27 8.03
C TYR A 73 9.32 -6.15 6.78
N LEU A 74 10.33 -6.96 6.52
CA LEU A 74 10.32 -7.92 5.42
C LEU A 74 9.48 -9.15 5.78
N MET A 75 9.01 -9.84 4.76
CA MET A 75 8.29 -11.12 4.87
C MET A 75 9.05 -12.18 4.10
N GLN A 76 9.38 -13.29 4.77
CA GLN A 76 10.00 -14.45 4.14
C GLN A 76 8.97 -15.56 3.95
N LEU A 77 9.00 -16.17 2.77
CA LEU A 77 8.13 -17.27 2.40
C LEU A 77 8.95 -18.55 2.30
N SER A 78 8.42 -19.66 2.81
CA SER A 78 8.92 -21.01 2.50
C SER A 78 7.92 -21.71 1.60
N THR A 79 8.41 -22.29 0.50
CA THR A 79 7.56 -22.93 -0.51
C THR A 79 7.91 -24.38 -0.73
N THR A 80 7.05 -25.11 -1.44
CA THR A 80 7.29 -26.49 -1.89
C THR A 80 7.89 -26.55 -3.30
N VAL A 81 8.06 -25.41 -3.96
CA VAL A 81 8.54 -25.33 -5.35
C VAL A 81 10.06 -25.46 -5.35
N MET A 82 10.55 -26.50 -6.01
CA MET A 82 11.98 -26.79 -6.15
C MET A 82 12.51 -26.26 -7.47
N VAL A 83 13.63 -25.55 -7.40
CA VAL A 83 14.37 -25.07 -8.59
C VAL A 83 15.78 -25.62 -8.59
N ASP A 84 16.37 -25.75 -9.78
CA ASP A 84 17.77 -26.07 -9.90
C ASP A 84 18.61 -24.83 -9.58
N VAL A 85 19.39 -24.91 -8.52
CA VAL A 85 20.28 -23.84 -8.03
C VAL A 85 21.76 -24.14 -8.39
N ALA A 86 22.01 -25.09 -9.26
CA ALA A 86 23.38 -25.43 -9.69
C ALA A 86 23.99 -24.29 -10.52
N GLU A 87 25.28 -24.09 -10.36
CA GLU A 87 26.05 -23.23 -11.26
C GLU A 87 26.08 -23.81 -12.68
N PRO A 88 26.17 -22.99 -13.73
CA PRO A 88 26.23 -23.44 -15.10
C PRO A 88 27.38 -24.43 -15.30
N GLY A 89 27.07 -25.68 -15.70
CA GLY A 89 28.00 -26.77 -15.91
C GLY A 89 28.27 -27.66 -14.70
N ALA A 90 27.67 -27.41 -13.55
CA ALA A 90 27.71 -28.29 -12.39
C ALA A 90 26.57 -29.34 -12.42
N ALA A 91 26.70 -30.39 -11.60
CA ALA A 91 25.61 -31.36 -11.43
C ALA A 91 24.36 -30.67 -10.84
N PRO A 92 23.14 -31.05 -11.28
CA PRO A 92 21.89 -30.44 -10.79
C PRO A 92 21.81 -30.48 -9.27
N ARG A 93 21.51 -29.36 -8.68
CA ARG A 93 21.25 -29.19 -7.22
C ARG A 93 19.90 -28.53 -7.04
N PHE A 94 18.97 -29.26 -6.44
CA PHE A 94 17.63 -28.77 -6.20
C PHE A 94 17.53 -28.09 -4.82
N GLY A 95 16.96 -26.90 -4.80
CA GLY A 95 16.64 -26.13 -3.59
C GLY A 95 15.20 -25.65 -3.62
N MET A 96 14.58 -25.47 -2.45
CA MET A 96 13.27 -24.85 -2.36
C MET A 96 13.39 -23.34 -2.57
N ILE A 97 12.40 -22.74 -3.23
CA ILE A 97 12.32 -21.28 -3.36
C ILE A 97 11.88 -20.71 -2.02
N GLU A 98 12.70 -19.83 -1.45
CA GLU A 98 12.40 -19.08 -0.22
C GLU A 98 12.50 -17.57 -0.48
N PRO A 99 11.52 -16.99 -1.18
CA PRO A 99 11.60 -15.59 -1.57
C PRO A 99 11.31 -14.67 -0.38
N THR A 100 11.96 -13.51 -0.42
CA THR A 100 11.66 -12.40 0.49
C THR A 100 10.82 -11.36 -0.25
N VAL A 101 9.74 -10.93 0.38
CA VAL A 101 8.82 -9.90 -0.13
C VAL A 101 8.88 -8.69 0.79
N ASN A 102 8.78 -7.50 0.21
CA ASN A 102 8.73 -6.23 0.97
C ASN A 102 7.31 -5.66 1.01
N PRO A 103 6.52 -5.90 2.06
CA PRO A 103 5.17 -5.38 2.18
C PRO A 103 5.07 -3.85 2.23
N MET A 104 6.16 -3.14 2.58
CA MET A 104 6.17 -1.68 2.63
C MET A 104 5.96 -1.03 1.26
N VAL A 105 6.32 -1.71 0.17
CA VAL A 105 6.08 -1.22 -1.19
C VAL A 105 4.58 -0.97 -1.44
N TYR A 106 3.71 -1.72 -0.78
CA TYR A 106 2.25 -1.59 -0.83
C TYR A 106 1.68 -0.72 0.30
N GLY A 107 2.51 -0.39 1.31
CA GLY A 107 2.09 0.19 2.59
C GLY A 107 1.98 1.70 2.62
N TYR A 108 2.44 2.44 1.60
CA TYR A 108 2.41 3.90 1.59
C TYR A 108 0.99 4.50 1.58
N ALA A 109 -0.02 3.70 1.29
CA ALA A 109 -1.43 4.05 1.43
C ALA A 109 -1.79 4.48 2.86
N LEU A 110 -1.17 3.85 3.87
CA LEU A 110 -1.45 4.09 5.28
C LEU A 110 -1.03 5.49 5.72
N PRO A 111 0.24 5.93 5.55
CA PRO A 111 0.64 7.30 5.89
C PRO A 111 -0.06 8.36 5.03
N LEU A 112 -0.36 8.05 3.76
CA LEU A 112 -1.11 8.95 2.89
C LEU A 112 -2.51 9.21 3.46
N PHE A 113 -3.26 8.17 3.79
CA PHE A 113 -4.57 8.28 4.40
C PHE A 113 -4.53 9.00 5.75
N ALA A 114 -3.63 8.56 6.65
CA ALA A 114 -3.48 9.16 7.97
C ALA A 114 -3.14 10.65 7.89
N GLY A 115 -2.20 11.04 7.04
CA GLY A 115 -1.82 12.44 6.83
C GLY A 115 -2.97 13.29 6.32
N LEU A 116 -3.76 12.80 5.37
CA LEU A 116 -4.96 13.48 4.87
C LEU A 116 -6.05 13.63 5.95
N VAL A 117 -6.31 12.58 6.73
CA VAL A 117 -7.27 12.63 7.85
C VAL A 117 -6.83 13.63 8.91
N LEU A 118 -5.55 13.65 9.27
CA LEU A 118 -5.00 14.58 10.26
C LEU A 118 -5.02 16.04 9.77
N ALA A 119 -4.81 16.26 8.47
CA ALA A 119 -4.88 17.60 7.86
C ALA A 119 -6.30 18.14 7.75
N THR A 120 -7.32 17.27 7.75
CA THR A 120 -8.71 17.68 7.58
C THR A 120 -9.25 18.35 8.87
N PRO A 121 -9.90 19.53 8.79
CA PRO A 121 -10.40 20.26 9.96
C PRO A 121 -11.73 19.68 10.47
N VAL A 122 -11.69 18.45 10.96
CA VAL A 122 -12.82 17.75 11.59
C VAL A 122 -12.55 17.50 13.07
N SER A 123 -13.58 17.12 13.84
CA SER A 123 -13.44 16.81 15.27
C SER A 123 -12.50 15.63 15.50
N GLY A 124 -11.80 15.61 16.65
CA GLY A 124 -10.88 14.55 17.02
C GLY A 124 -11.54 13.16 17.04
N ARG A 125 -12.80 13.08 17.53
CA ARG A 125 -13.58 11.83 17.53
C ARG A 125 -13.81 11.31 16.11
N TRP A 126 -14.13 12.20 15.18
CA TRP A 126 -14.35 11.83 13.79
C TRP A 126 -13.06 11.40 13.09
N ARG A 127 -11.92 12.07 13.36
CA ARG A 127 -10.60 11.62 12.90
C ARG A 127 -10.30 10.22 13.38
N LEU A 128 -10.50 9.95 14.68
CA LEU A 128 -10.25 8.63 15.25
C LEU A 128 -11.14 7.55 14.60
N ALA A 129 -12.42 7.85 14.38
CA ALA A 129 -13.34 6.93 13.70
C ALA A 129 -12.89 6.64 12.25
N GLN A 130 -12.46 7.66 11.51
CA GLN A 130 -11.92 7.48 10.15
C GLN A 130 -10.68 6.58 10.15
N LEU A 131 -9.73 6.82 11.06
CA LEU A 131 -8.53 5.99 11.18
C LEU A 131 -8.87 4.55 11.59
N ALA A 132 -9.79 4.38 12.56
CA ALA A 132 -10.19 3.05 13.05
C ALA A 132 -10.85 2.18 11.96
N VAL A 133 -11.55 2.78 11.01
CA VAL A 133 -12.17 2.06 9.89
C VAL A 133 -11.22 1.97 8.69
N GLY A 134 -10.53 3.07 8.37
CA GLY A 134 -9.69 3.14 7.17
C GLY A 134 -8.43 2.31 7.23
N ILE A 135 -7.76 2.24 8.40
CA ILE A 135 -6.52 1.46 8.55
C ILE A 135 -6.74 -0.03 8.26
N PRO A 136 -7.75 -0.72 8.84
CA PRO A 136 -8.02 -2.12 8.49
C PRO A 136 -8.34 -2.34 7.01
N LEU A 137 -9.08 -1.44 6.37
CA LEU A 137 -9.37 -1.54 4.94
C LEU A 137 -8.11 -1.38 4.08
N ILE A 138 -7.20 -0.48 4.47
CA ILE A 138 -5.90 -0.33 3.82
C ILE A 138 -5.05 -1.57 4.02
N TRP A 139 -5.02 -2.18 5.21
CA TRP A 139 -4.29 -3.45 5.44
C TRP A 139 -4.82 -4.59 4.57
N ILE A 140 -6.14 -4.68 4.34
CA ILE A 140 -6.72 -5.66 3.43
C ILE A 140 -6.26 -5.41 1.99
N ALA A 141 -6.28 -4.17 1.53
CA ALA A 141 -5.81 -3.80 0.19
C ALA A 141 -4.30 -4.06 0.03
N GLN A 142 -3.50 -3.77 1.06
CA GLN A 142 -2.07 -4.05 1.10
C GLN A 142 -1.80 -5.56 1.06
N ALA A 143 -2.53 -6.35 1.86
CA ALA A 143 -2.39 -7.80 1.87
C ALA A 143 -2.71 -8.41 0.50
N PHE A 144 -3.73 -7.90 -0.20
CA PHE A 144 -4.03 -8.33 -1.57
C PHE A 144 -2.85 -8.12 -2.51
N GLY A 145 -2.18 -6.95 -2.46
CA GLY A 145 -0.99 -6.68 -3.25
C GLY A 145 0.18 -7.62 -2.92
N VAL A 146 0.44 -7.83 -1.63
CA VAL A 146 1.51 -8.73 -1.14
C VAL A 146 1.23 -10.19 -1.53
N ILE A 147 -0.03 -10.66 -1.50
CA ILE A 147 -0.41 -11.98 -1.97
C ILE A 147 -0.15 -12.11 -3.48
N GLY A 148 -0.56 -11.10 -4.25
CA GLY A 148 -0.31 -11.07 -5.70
C GLY A 148 1.18 -11.15 -6.03
N GLU A 149 2.04 -10.42 -5.33
CA GLU A 149 3.49 -10.48 -5.47
C GLU A 149 4.05 -11.84 -5.07
N SER A 150 3.61 -12.40 -3.94
CA SER A 150 4.04 -13.71 -3.47
C SER A 150 3.76 -14.81 -4.50
N LEU A 151 2.54 -14.83 -5.05
CA LEU A 151 2.16 -15.76 -6.11
C LEU A 151 2.94 -15.51 -7.41
N LYS A 152 3.16 -14.24 -7.78
CA LYS A 152 3.94 -13.87 -8.97
C LYS A 152 5.38 -14.38 -8.87
N ILE A 153 6.06 -14.16 -7.75
CA ILE A 153 7.45 -14.60 -7.56
C ILE A 153 7.54 -16.13 -7.65
N VAL A 154 6.64 -16.86 -6.99
CA VAL A 154 6.70 -18.32 -6.90
C VAL A 154 6.25 -19.01 -8.19
N LEU A 155 5.28 -18.44 -8.91
CA LEU A 155 4.61 -19.10 -10.02
C LEU A 155 4.96 -18.53 -11.40
N ILE A 156 5.36 -17.27 -11.50
CA ILE A 156 5.74 -16.63 -12.76
C ILE A 156 7.27 -16.54 -12.86
N ASP A 157 7.92 -15.94 -11.85
CA ASP A 157 9.37 -15.67 -11.91
C ASP A 157 10.20 -16.96 -11.80
N ALA A 158 9.64 -18.03 -11.20
CA ALA A 158 10.27 -19.37 -11.19
C ALA A 158 10.23 -20.09 -12.56
N GLY A 159 9.67 -19.46 -13.58
CA GLY A 159 9.67 -19.98 -14.96
C GLY A 159 8.84 -21.27 -15.12
N PRO A 160 9.36 -22.28 -15.88
CA PRO A 160 8.59 -23.49 -16.19
C PRO A 160 8.12 -24.26 -14.95
N VAL A 161 8.96 -24.35 -13.92
CA VAL A 161 8.64 -25.06 -12.66
C VAL A 161 7.50 -24.37 -11.94
N GLY A 162 7.52 -23.03 -11.87
CA GLY A 162 6.43 -22.25 -11.31
C GLY A 162 5.14 -22.39 -12.12
N ALA A 163 5.21 -22.40 -13.45
CA ALA A 163 4.06 -22.60 -14.32
C ALA A 163 3.39 -23.97 -14.12
N GLU A 164 4.18 -25.04 -13.95
CA GLU A 164 3.67 -26.35 -13.60
C GLU A 164 3.02 -26.38 -12.21
N ALA A 165 3.62 -25.70 -11.23
CA ALA A 165 3.06 -25.58 -9.89
C ALA A 165 1.72 -24.82 -9.93
N ALA A 166 1.62 -23.75 -10.73
CA ALA A 166 0.37 -23.01 -10.96
C ALA A 166 -0.70 -23.90 -11.58
N ALA A 167 -0.38 -24.66 -12.61
CA ALA A 167 -1.30 -25.59 -13.27
C ALA A 167 -1.83 -26.66 -12.29
N ARG A 168 -0.95 -27.24 -11.46
CA ARG A 168 -1.35 -28.20 -10.42
C ARG A 168 -2.25 -27.59 -9.35
N ALA A 169 -2.05 -26.31 -9.05
CA ALA A 169 -2.87 -25.55 -8.10
C ALA A 169 -4.17 -24.98 -8.70
N GLY A 170 -4.40 -25.16 -10.02
CA GLY A 170 -5.57 -24.60 -10.73
C GLY A 170 -5.51 -23.09 -10.87
N LEU A 171 -4.33 -22.49 -10.86
CA LEU A 171 -4.13 -21.05 -10.92
C LEU A 171 -3.77 -20.57 -12.34
N SER A 172 -4.39 -19.49 -12.78
CA SER A 172 -4.08 -18.83 -14.05
C SER A 172 -2.95 -17.81 -13.85
N LEU A 173 -1.84 -17.96 -14.57
CA LEU A 173 -0.71 -17.02 -14.53
C LEU A 173 -1.13 -15.61 -14.96
N ASN A 174 -2.04 -15.49 -15.94
CA ASN A 174 -2.56 -14.19 -16.38
C ASN A 174 -3.37 -13.50 -15.27
N LEU A 175 -4.18 -14.27 -14.52
CA LEU A 175 -4.93 -13.72 -13.39
C LEU A 175 -3.99 -13.25 -12.27
N ILE A 176 -2.95 -14.03 -11.96
CA ILE A 176 -1.93 -13.66 -10.98
C ILE A 176 -1.22 -12.37 -11.40
N ALA A 177 -0.80 -12.27 -12.66
CA ALA A 177 -0.16 -11.06 -13.19
C ALA A 177 -1.08 -9.83 -13.09
N LEU A 178 -2.38 -9.99 -13.42
CA LEU A 178 -3.37 -8.93 -13.30
C LEU A 178 -3.59 -8.51 -11.83
N CYS A 179 -3.74 -9.47 -10.92
CA CYS A 179 -3.88 -9.19 -9.49
C CYS A 179 -2.65 -8.47 -8.93
N TYR A 180 -1.45 -8.91 -9.31
CA TYR A 180 -0.20 -8.24 -8.94
C TYR A 180 -0.17 -6.79 -9.45
N GLN A 181 -0.46 -6.55 -10.74
CA GLN A 181 -0.45 -5.21 -11.32
C GLN A 181 -1.48 -4.30 -10.65
N PHE A 182 -2.69 -4.81 -10.42
CA PHE A 182 -3.74 -4.06 -9.74
C PHE A 182 -3.36 -3.72 -8.29
N GLY A 183 -2.82 -4.70 -7.57
CA GLY A 183 -2.34 -4.54 -6.19
C GLY A 183 -1.17 -3.58 -6.07
N TYR A 184 -0.25 -3.60 -7.03
CA TYR A 184 0.96 -2.77 -7.02
C TYR A 184 0.71 -1.34 -7.49
N LEU A 185 0.00 -1.17 -8.63
CA LEU A 185 -0.12 0.13 -9.29
C LEU A 185 -1.33 0.93 -8.83
N ILE A 186 -2.45 0.28 -8.54
CA ILE A 186 -3.74 0.96 -8.35
C ILE A 186 -4.14 1.07 -6.89
N LEU A 187 -4.17 -0.04 -6.16
CA LEU A 187 -4.72 -0.06 -4.81
C LEU A 187 -4.01 0.89 -3.83
N PRO A 188 -2.67 0.98 -3.78
CA PRO A 188 -2.01 1.80 -2.77
C PRO A 188 -2.25 3.31 -2.92
N SER A 189 -2.60 3.79 -4.11
CA SER A 189 -2.93 5.19 -4.37
C SER A 189 -4.44 5.46 -4.34
N LEU A 190 -5.23 4.56 -4.92
CA LEU A 190 -6.67 4.73 -5.07
C LEU A 190 -7.41 4.55 -3.74
N VAL A 191 -7.09 3.51 -2.97
CA VAL A 191 -7.81 3.18 -1.73
C VAL A 191 -7.76 4.31 -0.71
N PRO A 192 -6.60 4.89 -0.34
CA PRO A 192 -6.54 5.98 0.63
C PRO A 192 -7.27 7.23 0.14
N ALA A 193 -7.20 7.54 -1.15
CA ALA A 193 -7.88 8.70 -1.74
C ALA A 193 -9.41 8.53 -1.68
N VAL A 194 -9.92 7.37 -2.11
CA VAL A 194 -11.36 7.08 -2.08
C VAL A 194 -11.89 7.07 -0.65
N LEU A 195 -11.20 6.42 0.29
CA LEU A 195 -11.60 6.40 1.70
C LEU A 195 -11.66 7.81 2.28
N TRP A 196 -10.63 8.63 2.02
CA TRP A 196 -10.62 10.01 2.50
C TRP A 196 -11.75 10.84 1.89
N ILE A 197 -12.01 10.75 0.59
CA ILE A 197 -13.10 11.46 -0.10
C ILE A 197 -14.45 11.03 0.47
N VAL A 198 -14.70 9.74 0.63
CA VAL A 198 -15.98 9.22 1.14
C VAL A 198 -16.23 9.69 2.57
N CYS A 199 -15.20 9.67 3.42
CA CYS A 199 -15.31 10.09 4.82
C CYS A 199 -15.44 11.62 4.99
N ASN A 200 -15.01 12.41 4.01
CA ASN A 200 -14.94 13.87 4.14
C ASN A 200 -15.73 14.63 3.05
N ARG A 201 -16.80 14.01 2.51
CA ARG A 201 -17.64 14.61 1.45
C ARG A 201 -18.12 16.02 1.80
N THR A 202 -18.65 16.22 3.00
CA THR A 202 -19.14 17.53 3.45
C THR A 202 -18.04 18.60 3.47
N PHE A 203 -16.84 18.24 3.87
CA PHE A 203 -15.70 19.16 3.85
C PHE A 203 -15.30 19.51 2.41
N ILE A 204 -15.28 18.53 1.50
CA ILE A 204 -14.96 18.73 0.08
C ILE A 204 -16.00 19.64 -0.59
N GLU A 205 -17.29 19.42 -0.32
CA GLU A 205 -18.38 20.27 -0.81
C GLU A 205 -18.24 21.73 -0.35
N LEU A 206 -17.83 21.95 0.90
CA LEU A 206 -17.56 23.30 1.43
C LEU A 206 -16.40 23.98 0.72
N LEU A 207 -15.34 23.23 0.36
CA LEU A 207 -14.22 23.76 -0.42
C LEU A 207 -14.67 24.20 -1.81
N ILE A 208 -15.40 23.34 -2.53
CA ILE A 208 -15.88 23.60 -3.90
C ILE A 208 -16.85 24.79 -3.94
N ARG A 209 -17.78 24.88 -2.99
CA ARG A 209 -18.76 25.99 -2.95
C ARG A 209 -18.10 27.33 -2.74
N ARG A 210 -17.09 27.45 -1.89
CA ARG A 210 -16.41 28.72 -1.61
C ARG A 210 -15.53 29.20 -2.75
N ASP A 211 -14.84 28.29 -3.44
CA ASP A 211 -14.04 28.67 -4.62
C ASP A 211 -14.92 29.20 -5.77
N ASN A 212 -16.18 28.77 -5.86
CA ASN A 212 -17.12 29.28 -6.86
C ASN A 212 -17.73 30.66 -6.51
N VAL A 213 -17.71 31.07 -5.24
CA VAL A 213 -18.29 32.34 -4.80
C VAL A 213 -17.26 33.49 -4.86
N GLU A 214 -15.98 33.26 -4.58
CA GLU A 214 -14.93 34.29 -4.64
C GLU A 214 -14.77 34.94 -6.02
N PRO A 215 -14.75 34.22 -7.15
CA PRO A 215 -14.58 34.86 -8.46
C PRO A 215 -15.78 35.71 -8.88
N VAL A 216 -16.99 35.41 -8.40
CA VAL A 216 -18.20 36.21 -8.69
C VAL A 216 -18.22 37.50 -7.90
N ALA A 217 -17.75 37.49 -6.64
CA ALA A 217 -17.62 38.68 -5.81
C ALA A 217 -16.54 39.64 -6.34
N ALA A 218 -15.40 39.13 -6.80
CA ALA A 218 -14.34 39.91 -7.40
C ALA A 218 -14.79 40.62 -8.71
N ARG A 219 -15.55 39.93 -9.57
CA ARG A 219 -16.09 40.53 -10.78
C ARG A 219 -17.13 41.62 -10.53
N ARG A 220 -17.89 41.57 -9.43
CA ARG A 220 -18.86 42.61 -9.04
C ARG A 220 -18.20 43.91 -8.55
N VAL A 221 -16.99 43.82 -7.98
CA VAL A 221 -16.25 44.97 -7.48
C VAL A 221 -15.57 45.70 -8.63
N GLU A 222 -15.22 45.04 -9.74
CA GLU A 222 -14.57 45.62 -10.93
C GLU A 222 -15.55 46.18 -11.97
N ALA A 223 -16.86 46.02 -11.80
CA ALA A 223 -17.82 46.65 -12.69
C ALA A 223 -17.83 48.17 -12.45
N PRO A 224 -17.54 49.04 -13.43
CA PRO A 224 -17.62 50.47 -13.25
C PRO A 224 -19.05 50.87 -12.91
N PRO A 225 -19.27 51.92 -12.10
CA PRO A 225 -20.58 52.44 -11.81
C PRO A 225 -21.22 52.87 -13.13
N ASP A 226 -22.43 52.36 -13.39
CA ASP A 226 -23.25 52.78 -14.52
C ASP A 226 -23.30 54.31 -14.55
N GLY A 227 -22.72 54.89 -15.61
CA GLY A 227 -22.71 56.30 -15.81
C GLY A 227 -24.14 56.80 -16.04
N ASP A 228 -24.68 57.50 -15.07
CA ASP A 228 -25.87 58.30 -15.28
C ASP A 228 -25.54 59.37 -16.33
N GLY A 229 -26.18 59.26 -17.48
CA GLY A 229 -26.27 60.22 -18.54
C GLY A 229 -27.70 60.73 -18.67
#